data_2cb8635d5cc05392c8e7943feea724de
#
_entry.id   2cb8635d5cc05392c8e7943feea724de
#
_cell.length_a   1.000
_cell.length_b   1.000
_cell.length_c   1.000
_cell.angle_alpha   90.00
_cell.angle_beta   90.00
_cell.angle_gamma   90.00
#
_symmetry.space_group_name_H-M   'P 1'
#
loop_
_entity.id
_entity.type
_entity.pdbx_description
1 polymer ?
#
loop_
_entity_poly.entity_id
_entity_poly.type
_entity_poly.pdbx_seq_one_letter_code
_entity_poly.pdbx_strand_id
1 'polypeptide(L)'
;MKKILPIILCAAIVFSVSGCVSRGTQLTALPTDNIPKADSVKVKDYDDNLDGLEKYLKKRAFLPDMDGTEMSYDMIGAKAGHRYIFTFNNSQVTAEFYEYDLKNLNDEAKKTIESVKKDGKFELLGMTTEATLSDNGKYLMVYTDNSGEDLNKTRKSDVLKAFKEYKK
;
A
#
# COMPACT_ATOMS: atom_id res chain seq x y z
N MET A 1 3.30 -85.16 -4.88
CA MET A 1 3.34 -84.02 -5.86
C MET A 1 2.67 -82.86 -5.18
N LYS A 2 3.45 -81.95 -4.61
CA LYS A 2 2.95 -80.76 -3.88
C LYS A 2 2.95 -79.55 -4.89
N LYS A 3 1.78 -78.99 -5.14
CA LYS A 3 1.59 -77.78 -5.98
C LYS A 3 1.84 -76.58 -5.07
N ILE A 4 2.87 -75.81 -5.43
CA ILE A 4 3.21 -74.52 -4.83
C ILE A 4 2.48 -73.43 -5.60
N LEU A 5 1.61 -72.73 -4.89
CA LEU A 5 0.84 -71.58 -5.42
C LEU A 5 1.69 -70.31 -5.21
N PRO A 6 1.97 -69.48 -6.26
CA PRO A 6 2.69 -68.23 -6.04
C PRO A 6 1.73 -67.18 -5.49
N ILE A 7 2.07 -66.60 -4.35
CA ILE A 7 1.42 -65.42 -3.77
C ILE A 7 1.90 -64.21 -4.53
N ILE A 8 1.00 -63.58 -5.29
CA ILE A 8 1.24 -62.30 -5.93
C ILE A 8 1.06 -61.20 -4.89
N LEU A 9 2.17 -60.59 -4.46
CA LEU A 9 2.19 -59.46 -3.56
C LEU A 9 1.93 -58.17 -4.40
N CYS A 10 0.68 -57.68 -4.39
CA CYS A 10 0.35 -56.39 -4.95
C CYS A 10 0.89 -55.27 -4.04
N ALA A 11 2.03 -54.71 -4.41
CA ALA A 11 2.52 -53.49 -3.81
C ALA A 11 1.67 -52.29 -4.30
N ALA A 12 0.77 -51.80 -3.44
CA ALA A 12 0.04 -50.57 -3.66
C ALA A 12 1.01 -49.39 -3.52
N ILE A 13 1.43 -48.82 -4.65
CA ILE A 13 2.21 -47.56 -4.66
C ILE A 13 1.22 -46.43 -4.38
N VAL A 14 1.23 -45.93 -3.14
CA VAL A 14 0.51 -44.71 -2.77
C VAL A 14 1.30 -43.53 -3.33
N PHE A 15 0.88 -43.01 -4.45
CA PHE A 15 1.35 -41.70 -4.93
C PHE A 15 0.82 -40.62 -3.99
N SER A 16 1.61 -40.19 -3.03
CA SER A 16 1.39 -38.96 -2.29
C SER A 16 1.62 -37.80 -3.25
N VAL A 17 0.54 -37.30 -3.84
CA VAL A 17 0.56 -36.02 -4.58
C VAL A 17 0.79 -34.94 -3.52
N SER A 18 2.05 -34.59 -3.29
CA SER A 18 2.40 -33.37 -2.58
C SER A 18 1.98 -32.19 -3.46
N GLY A 19 0.72 -31.79 -3.32
CA GLY A 19 0.23 -30.55 -3.89
C GLY A 19 1.07 -29.41 -3.30
N CYS A 20 1.94 -28.80 -4.12
CA CYS A 20 2.46 -27.48 -3.83
C CYS A 20 1.26 -26.53 -3.77
N VAL A 21 0.71 -26.35 -2.57
CA VAL A 21 -0.17 -25.22 -2.29
C VAL A 21 0.73 -24.00 -2.41
N SER A 22 0.70 -23.36 -3.58
CA SER A 22 1.22 -22.01 -3.76
C SER A 22 0.48 -21.15 -2.72
N ARG A 23 1.15 -20.82 -1.61
CA ARG A 23 0.67 -19.82 -0.66
C ARG A 23 0.72 -18.49 -1.39
N GLY A 24 -0.34 -18.18 -2.13
CA GLY A 24 -0.57 -16.82 -2.57
C GLY A 24 -0.49 -15.93 -1.33
N THR A 25 0.37 -14.93 -1.36
CA THR A 25 0.49 -13.97 -0.26
C THR A 25 -0.89 -13.33 -0.07
N GLN A 26 -1.60 -13.75 0.98
CA GLN A 26 -2.92 -13.21 1.28
C GLN A 26 -2.73 -11.77 1.74
N LEU A 27 -3.27 -10.82 0.98
CA LEU A 27 -3.21 -9.41 1.33
C LEU A 27 -4.03 -9.16 2.61
N THR A 28 -3.54 -8.28 3.47
CA THR A 28 -4.27 -7.83 4.65
C THR A 28 -5.54 -7.10 4.23
N ALA A 29 -6.69 -7.53 4.74
CA ALA A 29 -7.96 -6.87 4.50
C ALA A 29 -8.22 -5.79 5.56
N LEU A 30 -8.62 -4.61 5.12
CA LEU A 30 -9.09 -3.56 6.03
C LEU A 30 -10.60 -3.69 6.28
N PRO A 31 -11.06 -3.37 7.51
CA PRO A 31 -12.48 -3.38 7.83
C PRO A 31 -13.24 -2.33 7.03
N THR A 32 -14.47 -2.64 6.69
CA THR A 32 -15.41 -1.73 6.01
C THR A 32 -16.31 -0.98 6.97
N ASP A 33 -16.31 -1.37 8.24
CA ASP A 33 -17.06 -0.80 9.35
C ASP A 33 -16.12 -0.27 10.45
N ASN A 34 -16.68 0.47 11.42
CA ASN A 34 -15.95 0.98 12.59
C ASN A 34 -14.72 1.86 12.28
N ILE A 35 -14.77 2.62 11.18
CA ILE A 35 -13.71 3.57 10.85
C ILE A 35 -13.71 4.67 11.92
N PRO A 36 -12.55 4.93 12.59
CA PRO A 36 -12.45 5.96 13.62
C PRO A 36 -12.88 7.33 13.09
N LYS A 37 -13.66 8.07 13.88
CA LYS A 37 -14.08 9.42 13.50
C LYS A 37 -12.86 10.33 13.35
N ALA A 38 -12.92 11.26 12.40
CA ALA A 38 -11.83 12.19 12.12
C ALA A 38 -11.33 12.91 13.39
N ASP A 39 -12.27 13.39 14.20
CA ASP A 39 -11.97 14.19 15.40
C ASP A 39 -11.36 13.39 16.55
N SER A 40 -11.42 12.04 16.50
CA SER A 40 -10.85 11.19 17.55
C SER A 40 -9.33 10.97 17.40
N VAL A 41 -8.75 11.32 16.25
CA VAL A 41 -7.34 11.12 15.92
C VAL A 41 -6.71 12.46 15.56
N LYS A 42 -5.89 13.00 16.46
CA LYS A 42 -5.35 14.37 16.33
C LYS A 42 -3.99 14.33 15.64
N VAL A 43 -3.85 15.01 14.51
CA VAL A 43 -2.59 15.12 13.75
C VAL A 43 -1.41 15.58 14.58
N LYS A 44 -1.64 16.46 15.56
CA LYS A 44 -0.57 17.00 16.43
C LYS A 44 0.13 15.94 17.31
N ASP A 45 -0.50 14.78 17.52
CA ASP A 45 0.02 13.72 18.37
C ASP A 45 1.03 12.81 17.62
N TYR A 46 1.32 13.10 16.35
CA TYR A 46 2.24 12.37 15.50
C TYR A 46 3.41 13.25 15.07
N ASP A 47 4.57 12.64 14.82
CA ASP A 47 5.77 13.32 14.35
C ASP A 47 5.61 13.83 12.92
N ASP A 48 6.28 14.95 12.58
CA ASP A 48 6.32 15.49 11.23
C ASP A 48 7.40 14.78 10.37
N ASN A 49 7.17 13.48 10.11
CA ASN A 49 7.96 12.62 9.24
C ASN A 49 7.08 11.53 8.64
N LEU A 50 7.65 10.69 7.73
CA LEU A 50 6.91 9.63 7.04
C LEU A 50 6.30 8.63 8.02
N ASP A 51 7.05 8.20 9.04
CA ASP A 51 6.58 7.32 10.12
C ASP A 51 5.35 7.86 10.85
N GLY A 52 5.38 9.15 11.19
CA GLY A 52 4.28 9.83 11.87
C GLY A 52 3.03 9.90 10.99
N LEU A 53 3.19 10.20 9.70
CA LEU A 53 2.09 10.18 8.73
C LEU A 53 1.47 8.78 8.64
N GLU A 54 2.28 7.74 8.51
CA GLU A 54 1.81 6.36 8.42
C GLU A 54 1.09 5.91 9.69
N LYS A 55 1.64 6.20 10.87
CA LYS A 55 0.99 5.94 12.18
C LYS A 55 -0.36 6.65 12.29
N TYR A 56 -0.44 7.90 11.84
CA TYR A 56 -1.69 8.64 11.79
C TYR A 56 -2.72 7.97 10.88
N LEU A 57 -2.33 7.58 9.66
CA LEU A 57 -3.22 6.92 8.72
C LEU A 57 -3.63 5.51 9.17
N LYS A 58 -2.75 4.75 9.81
CA LYS A 58 -3.07 3.46 10.46
C LYS A 58 -4.10 3.65 11.57
N LYS A 59 -3.92 4.66 12.42
CA LYS A 59 -4.88 4.96 13.51
C LYS A 59 -6.25 5.40 12.99
N ARG A 60 -6.30 5.98 11.79
CA ARG A 60 -7.54 6.29 11.05
C ARG A 60 -8.13 5.09 10.32
N ALA A 61 -7.56 3.90 10.47
CA ALA A 61 -7.89 2.69 9.70
C ALA A 61 -7.81 2.89 8.17
N PHE A 62 -6.97 3.80 7.70
CA PHE A 62 -6.71 4.04 6.29
C PHE A 62 -5.55 3.20 5.74
N LEU A 63 -4.71 2.68 6.62
CA LEU A 63 -3.67 1.71 6.32
C LEU A 63 -3.78 0.50 7.24
N PRO A 64 -3.34 -0.69 6.79
CA PRO A 64 -3.23 -1.86 7.66
C PRO A 64 -2.13 -1.64 8.72
N ASP A 65 -2.28 -2.29 9.87
CA ASP A 65 -1.27 -2.28 10.94
C ASP A 65 -0.13 -3.25 10.60
N MET A 66 0.67 -2.85 9.62
CA MET A 66 1.87 -3.53 9.14
C MET A 66 2.88 -2.50 8.67
N ASP A 67 4.13 -2.90 8.51
CA ASP A 67 5.15 -2.02 7.94
C ASP A 67 4.99 -1.91 6.42
N GLY A 68 5.22 -0.71 5.90
CA GLY A 68 5.32 -0.48 4.47
C GLY A 68 6.58 -1.08 3.89
N THR A 69 6.52 -1.49 2.64
CA THR A 69 7.71 -1.92 1.89
C THR A 69 8.46 -0.69 1.40
N GLU A 70 9.75 -0.60 1.73
CA GLU A 70 10.62 0.46 1.22
C GLU A 70 10.68 0.43 -0.31
N MET A 71 10.71 1.60 -0.93
CA MET A 71 10.76 1.76 -2.39
C MET A 71 12.01 2.53 -2.82
N SER A 72 12.28 2.53 -4.13
CA SER A 72 13.31 3.37 -4.75
C SER A 72 12.82 4.84 -4.82
N TYR A 73 12.70 5.48 -3.68
CA TYR A 73 12.18 6.85 -3.51
C TYR A 73 13.10 7.93 -4.09
N ASP A 74 14.38 7.63 -4.21
CA ASP A 74 15.42 8.47 -4.81
C ASP A 74 15.16 8.80 -6.28
N MET A 75 14.47 7.92 -7.01
CA MET A 75 14.09 8.12 -8.41
C MET A 75 13.21 9.35 -8.64
N ILE A 76 12.50 9.80 -7.63
CA ILE A 76 11.68 11.03 -7.67
C ILE A 76 12.23 12.11 -6.73
N GLY A 77 13.47 11.95 -6.26
CA GLY A 77 14.16 12.88 -5.40
C GLY A 77 13.61 12.95 -3.96
N ALA A 78 12.80 11.98 -3.52
CA ALA A 78 12.34 11.90 -2.15
C ALA A 78 13.47 11.39 -1.22
N LYS A 79 13.34 11.62 0.08
CA LYS A 79 14.30 11.14 1.09
C LYS A 79 13.88 9.83 1.76
N ALA A 80 12.61 9.48 1.65
CA ALA A 80 12.02 8.24 2.14
C ALA A 80 10.77 7.90 1.33
N GLY A 81 10.42 6.61 1.23
CA GLY A 81 9.22 6.18 0.54
C GLY A 81 8.82 4.76 0.87
N HIS A 82 7.54 4.55 1.17
CA HIS A 82 6.97 3.25 1.51
C HIS A 82 5.73 2.95 0.69
N ARG A 83 5.55 1.66 0.37
CA ARG A 83 4.38 1.11 -0.33
C ARG A 83 3.62 0.15 0.57
N TYR A 84 2.31 0.28 0.53
CA TYR A 84 1.33 -0.64 1.13
C TYR A 84 0.48 -1.27 0.05
N ILE A 85 0.28 -2.59 0.11
CA ILE A 85 -0.64 -3.32 -0.76
C ILE A 85 -1.58 -4.10 0.15
N PHE A 86 -2.87 -3.83 0.05
CA PHE A 86 -3.89 -4.41 0.92
C PHE A 86 -5.22 -4.53 0.17
N THR A 87 -6.24 -5.09 0.81
CA THR A 87 -7.59 -5.12 0.25
C THR A 87 -8.55 -4.29 1.09
N PHE A 88 -9.49 -3.63 0.41
CA PHE A 88 -10.62 -2.96 1.02
C PHE A 88 -11.86 -3.21 0.17
N ASN A 89 -12.95 -3.67 0.79
CA ASN A 89 -14.21 -3.98 0.11
C ASN A 89 -14.00 -4.82 -1.17
N ASN A 90 -13.26 -5.93 -1.04
CA ASN A 90 -12.90 -6.86 -2.12
C ASN A 90 -12.07 -6.25 -3.28
N SER A 91 -11.57 -5.02 -3.16
CA SER A 91 -10.68 -4.40 -4.13
C SER A 91 -9.26 -4.35 -3.58
N GLN A 92 -8.27 -4.60 -4.45
CA GLN A 92 -6.87 -4.35 -4.11
C GLN A 92 -6.61 -2.84 -4.13
N VAL A 93 -5.98 -2.36 -3.07
CA VAL A 93 -5.52 -0.99 -2.94
C VAL A 93 -3.99 -0.98 -2.88
N THR A 94 -3.39 -0.06 -3.62
CA THR A 94 -1.98 0.28 -3.49
C THR A 94 -1.86 1.73 -3.04
N ALA A 95 -1.17 1.97 -1.92
CA ALA A 95 -0.89 3.30 -1.41
C ALA A 95 0.63 3.46 -1.25
N GLU A 96 1.17 4.49 -1.87
CA GLU A 96 2.59 4.84 -1.79
C GLU A 96 2.71 6.23 -1.18
N PHE A 97 3.65 6.36 -0.25
CA PHE A 97 3.91 7.61 0.45
C PHE A 97 5.39 7.95 0.32
N TYR A 98 5.67 9.21 0.04
CA TYR A 98 7.02 9.74 -0.10
C TYR A 98 7.18 10.97 0.77
N GLU A 99 8.36 11.16 1.35
CA GLU A 99 8.72 12.35 2.11
C GLU A 99 9.86 13.09 1.41
N TYR A 100 9.72 14.41 1.29
CA TYR A 100 10.75 15.30 0.77
C TYR A 100 11.44 16.10 1.88
N ASP A 101 12.74 16.34 1.73
CA ASP A 101 13.43 17.37 2.48
C ASP A 101 13.28 18.71 1.76
N LEU A 102 12.31 19.50 2.17
CA LEU A 102 12.00 20.78 1.53
C LEU A 102 13.13 21.80 1.57
N LYS A 103 14.14 21.60 2.46
CA LYS A 103 15.32 22.48 2.55
C LYS A 103 16.40 22.10 1.55
N ASN A 104 16.43 20.84 1.10
CA ASN A 104 17.47 20.26 0.27
C ASN A 104 16.87 19.50 -0.92
N LEU A 105 15.98 20.14 -1.69
CA LEU A 105 15.40 19.54 -2.88
C LEU A 105 16.41 19.47 -4.02
N ASN A 106 16.65 18.28 -4.54
CA ASN A 106 17.38 18.07 -5.79
C ASN A 106 16.48 18.39 -7.01
N ASP A 107 17.01 18.30 -8.22
CA ASP A 107 16.28 18.66 -9.43
C ASP A 107 15.12 17.71 -9.74
N GLU A 108 15.26 16.41 -9.43
CA GLU A 108 14.18 15.43 -9.60
C GLU A 108 13.02 15.71 -8.63
N ALA A 109 13.32 16.03 -7.37
CA ALA A 109 12.30 16.43 -6.40
C ALA A 109 11.54 17.68 -6.84
N LYS A 110 12.25 18.73 -7.28
CA LYS A 110 11.62 19.96 -7.79
C LYS A 110 10.70 19.67 -8.95
N LYS A 111 11.20 18.93 -9.97
CA LYS A 111 10.42 18.53 -11.15
C LYS A 111 9.16 17.76 -10.78
N THR A 112 9.28 16.76 -9.89
CA THR A 112 8.14 15.95 -9.45
C THR A 112 7.11 16.79 -8.70
N ILE A 113 7.56 17.59 -7.72
CA ILE A 113 6.68 18.45 -6.92
C ILE A 113 5.95 19.48 -7.80
N GLU A 114 6.65 20.13 -8.73
CA GLU A 114 6.06 21.10 -9.66
C GLU A 114 5.03 20.45 -10.59
N SER A 115 5.34 19.28 -11.14
CA SER A 115 4.41 18.52 -11.99
C SER A 115 3.14 18.15 -11.25
N VAL A 116 3.26 17.62 -10.01
CA VAL A 116 2.10 17.24 -9.20
C VAL A 116 1.31 18.46 -8.75
N LYS A 117 1.96 19.55 -8.40
CA LYS A 117 1.26 20.83 -8.08
C LYS A 117 0.44 21.36 -9.26
N LYS A 118 0.97 21.25 -10.46
CA LYS A 118 0.35 21.79 -11.68
C LYS A 118 -0.75 20.87 -12.21
N ASP A 119 -0.43 19.58 -12.35
CA ASP A 119 -1.23 18.65 -13.16
C ASP A 119 -1.78 17.45 -12.35
N GLY A 120 -1.49 17.34 -11.03
CA GLY A 120 -1.89 16.21 -10.19
C GLY A 120 -1.20 14.90 -10.57
N LYS A 121 -0.10 14.94 -11.31
CA LYS A 121 0.61 13.76 -11.82
C LYS A 121 2.08 14.04 -12.06
N PHE A 122 2.88 12.99 -12.16
CA PHE A 122 4.29 13.05 -12.56
C PHE A 122 4.65 11.89 -13.49
N GLU A 123 5.78 11.97 -14.15
CA GLU A 123 6.31 10.90 -15.00
C GLU A 123 7.45 10.17 -14.30
N LEU A 124 7.39 8.84 -14.32
CA LEU A 124 8.45 7.96 -13.84
C LEU A 124 8.68 6.85 -14.86
N LEU A 125 9.90 6.72 -15.36
CA LEU A 125 10.29 5.71 -16.36
C LEU A 125 9.37 5.67 -17.60
N GLY A 126 8.89 6.83 -18.05
CA GLY A 126 7.99 6.96 -19.20
C GLY A 126 6.53 6.63 -18.90
N MET A 127 6.18 6.41 -17.64
CA MET A 127 4.79 6.19 -17.20
C MET A 127 4.27 7.41 -16.42
N THR A 128 3.08 7.85 -16.79
CA THR A 128 2.37 8.90 -16.05
C THR A 128 1.68 8.32 -14.82
N THR A 129 1.94 8.89 -13.65
CA THR A 129 1.39 8.46 -12.37
C THR A 129 0.61 9.60 -11.72
N GLU A 130 -0.67 9.36 -11.39
CA GLU A 130 -1.47 10.30 -10.61
C GLU A 130 -0.99 10.35 -9.17
N ALA A 131 -0.84 11.54 -8.63
CA ALA A 131 -0.37 11.75 -7.27
C ALA A 131 -0.99 12.99 -6.63
N THR A 132 -0.91 13.04 -5.31
CA THR A 132 -1.38 14.17 -4.51
C THR A 132 -0.28 14.62 -3.56
N LEU A 133 -0.05 15.93 -3.45
CA LEU A 133 0.80 16.51 -2.42
C LEU A 133 0.00 16.88 -1.18
N SER A 134 0.61 16.75 -0.01
CA SER A 134 0.10 17.34 1.23
C SER A 134 0.08 18.87 1.11
N ASP A 135 -0.76 19.54 1.90
CA ASP A 135 -0.91 21.00 1.83
C ASP A 135 0.39 21.74 2.18
N ASN A 136 1.24 21.16 3.04
CA ASN A 136 2.58 21.70 3.33
C ASN A 136 3.63 21.35 2.26
N GLY A 137 3.28 20.53 1.26
CA GLY A 137 4.16 20.12 0.17
C GLY A 137 5.28 19.14 0.52
N LYS A 138 5.32 18.66 1.76
CA LYS A 138 6.38 17.77 2.27
C LYS A 138 6.17 16.31 1.89
N TYR A 139 4.92 15.90 1.73
CA TYR A 139 4.57 14.51 1.43
C TYR A 139 3.89 14.40 0.07
N LEU A 140 4.17 13.29 -0.63
CA LEU A 140 3.49 12.92 -1.86
C LEU A 140 2.85 11.54 -1.66
N MET A 141 1.63 11.38 -2.14
CA MET A 141 0.90 10.11 -2.12
C MET A 141 0.46 9.71 -3.51
N VAL A 142 0.68 8.44 -3.85
CA VAL A 142 0.01 7.73 -4.95
C VAL A 142 -1.00 6.78 -4.31
N TYR A 143 -2.28 6.87 -4.70
CA TYR A 143 -3.33 6.01 -4.16
C TYR A 143 -4.15 5.41 -5.29
N THR A 144 -3.99 4.11 -5.49
CA THR A 144 -4.68 3.34 -6.54
C THR A 144 -5.71 2.42 -5.92
N ASP A 145 -6.97 2.66 -6.23
CA ASP A 145 -8.11 1.78 -5.98
C ASP A 145 -9.00 1.86 -7.21
N ASN A 146 -9.10 0.77 -7.95
CA ASN A 146 -9.83 0.71 -9.22
C ASN A 146 -11.29 0.29 -9.05
N SER A 147 -11.78 0.15 -7.81
CA SER A 147 -13.17 -0.17 -7.55
C SER A 147 -14.09 0.99 -7.94
N GLY A 148 -15.17 0.65 -8.63
CA GLY A 148 -16.26 1.57 -8.94
C GLY A 148 -17.28 1.75 -7.81
N GLU A 149 -17.15 0.98 -6.72
CA GLU A 149 -18.10 0.97 -5.60
C GLU A 149 -18.07 2.28 -4.81
N ASP A 150 -19.23 2.75 -4.38
CA ASP A 150 -19.35 4.03 -3.68
C ASP A 150 -18.61 4.06 -2.34
N LEU A 151 -18.53 2.92 -1.65
CA LEU A 151 -17.75 2.80 -0.42
C LEU A 151 -16.26 3.04 -0.66
N ASN A 152 -15.71 2.50 -1.76
CA ASN A 152 -14.32 2.69 -2.16
C ASN A 152 -14.03 4.14 -2.55
N LYS A 153 -14.94 4.77 -3.32
CA LYS A 153 -14.83 6.19 -3.71
C LYS A 153 -14.85 7.10 -2.49
N THR A 154 -15.77 6.86 -1.56
CA THR A 154 -15.87 7.62 -0.30
C THR A 154 -14.59 7.48 0.50
N ARG A 155 -14.10 6.24 0.67
CA ARG A 155 -12.84 5.99 1.37
C ARG A 155 -11.67 6.72 0.71
N LYS A 156 -11.52 6.60 -0.62
CA LYS A 156 -10.45 7.31 -1.36
C LYS A 156 -10.50 8.80 -1.07
N SER A 157 -11.67 9.42 -1.08
CA SER A 157 -11.86 10.84 -0.74
C SER A 157 -11.42 11.16 0.69
N ASP A 158 -11.78 10.32 1.66
CA ASP A 158 -11.43 10.51 3.06
C ASP A 158 -9.93 10.36 3.33
N VAL A 159 -9.30 9.37 2.67
CA VAL A 159 -7.83 9.17 2.72
C VAL A 159 -7.11 10.39 2.15
N LEU A 160 -7.53 10.84 0.96
CA LEU A 160 -6.95 12.03 0.29
C LEU A 160 -7.07 13.27 1.16
N LYS A 161 -8.23 13.49 1.79
CA LYS A 161 -8.44 14.62 2.69
C LYS A 161 -7.52 14.54 3.91
N ALA A 162 -7.49 13.40 4.60
CA ALA A 162 -6.67 13.20 5.78
C ALA A 162 -5.17 13.38 5.47
N PHE A 163 -4.72 12.87 4.32
CA PHE A 163 -3.35 13.02 3.84
C PHE A 163 -3.00 14.49 3.55
N LYS A 164 -3.85 15.20 2.81
CA LYS A 164 -3.61 16.61 2.44
C LYS A 164 -3.48 17.51 3.67
N GLU A 165 -4.33 17.29 4.66
CA GLU A 165 -4.38 18.09 5.89
C GLU A 165 -3.31 17.70 6.93
N TYR A 166 -2.48 16.67 6.65
CA TYR A 166 -1.45 16.25 7.59
C TYR A 166 -0.37 17.31 7.76
N LYS A 167 -0.19 17.79 9.01
CA LYS A 167 0.80 18.83 9.37
C LYS A 167 0.68 20.13 8.53
N LYS A 168 -0.55 20.48 8.18
CA LYS A 168 -0.91 21.73 7.52
C LYS A 168 -0.54 22.94 8.36
#